data_238053623df5da78b94516b7f7a24ae0
#
_entry.id   238053623df5da78b94516b7f7a24ae0
#
_cell.length_a   1.000
_cell.length_b   1.000
_cell.length_c   1.000
_cell.angle_alpha   90.00
_cell.angle_beta   90.00
_cell.angle_gamma   90.00
#
_symmetry.space_group_name_H-M   'P 1'
#
loop_
_entity.id
_entity.type
_entity.pdbx_description
1 polymer ?
#
loop_
_entity_poly.entity_id
_entity_poly.type
_entity_poly.pdbx_seq_one_letter_code
_entity_poly.pdbx_strand_id
1 'polypeptide(L)'
;FNKELGSNLPYISENGALINGLDLLNSNLPKELILSREKDSLIKIFKESVPVNLQNKCKWLSVMDKKKQSLIFGLEDDKLKMALDRKYTIPFLFEGNKSERNELSKIVKNKGLALQEGGRVINLTDKVNKAKALQVFVRFFKKNNKNVKTIAVGDNYNDLDMLKTSE
;
A
#
# COMPACT_ATOMS: atom_id res chain seq x y z
N PHE A 1 -13.77 4.06 4.68
CA PHE A 1 -13.18 5.26 5.34
C PHE A 1 -14.14 6.44 5.26
N ASN A 2 -14.35 7.07 4.09
CA ASN A 2 -15.25 8.22 3.96
C ASN A 2 -16.71 7.92 4.40
N LYS A 3 -17.22 6.71 4.11
CA LYS A 3 -18.54 6.27 4.54
C LYS A 3 -18.65 6.15 6.07
N GLU A 4 -17.59 5.72 6.74
CA GLU A 4 -17.56 5.61 8.22
C GLU A 4 -17.42 6.98 8.90
N LEU A 5 -16.71 7.91 8.27
CA LEU A 5 -16.54 9.29 8.77
C LEU A 5 -17.71 10.21 8.42
N GLY A 6 -18.66 9.76 7.60
CA GLY A 6 -19.73 10.63 7.08
C GLY A 6 -19.21 11.83 6.29
N SER A 7 -18.00 11.75 5.75
CA SER A 7 -17.30 12.83 5.06
C SER A 7 -16.93 12.45 3.64
N ASN A 8 -16.77 13.44 2.76
CA ASN A 8 -16.31 13.26 1.40
C ASN A 8 -14.96 13.97 1.24
N LEU A 9 -13.89 13.34 1.70
CA LEU A 9 -12.54 13.89 1.70
C LEU A 9 -11.63 13.10 0.77
N PRO A 10 -10.65 13.75 0.14
CA PRO A 10 -9.59 13.04 -0.57
C PRO A 10 -8.80 12.14 0.40
N TYR A 11 -8.34 11.00 -0.07
CA TYR A 11 -7.56 10.08 0.75
C TYR A 11 -6.54 9.29 -0.06
N ILE A 12 -5.50 8.82 0.63
CA ILE A 12 -4.47 7.95 0.08
C ILE A 12 -4.78 6.52 0.51
N SER A 13 -4.77 5.58 -0.44
CA SER A 13 -5.02 4.17 -0.20
C SER A 13 -3.87 3.27 -0.67
N GLU A 14 -3.96 1.98 -0.33
CA GLU A 14 -3.02 0.94 -0.73
C GLU A 14 -1.55 1.32 -0.49
N ASN A 15 -1.23 1.80 0.72
CA ASN A 15 0.14 2.17 1.14
C ASN A 15 0.80 3.25 0.26
N GLY A 16 0.01 4.13 -0.34
CA GLY A 16 0.51 5.20 -1.19
C GLY A 16 0.46 4.89 -2.68
N ALA A 17 -0.19 3.81 -3.09
CA ALA A 17 -0.33 3.46 -4.50
C ALA A 17 -1.39 4.29 -5.24
N LEU A 18 -2.38 4.81 -4.52
CA LEU A 18 -3.52 5.51 -5.09
C LEU A 18 -3.92 6.71 -4.23
N ILE A 19 -4.15 7.85 -4.87
CA ILE A 19 -4.76 9.04 -4.28
C ILE A 19 -6.15 9.18 -4.86
N ASN A 20 -7.18 9.23 -4.01
CA ASN A 20 -8.58 9.34 -4.40
C ASN A 20 -9.14 10.71 -4.04
N GLY A 21 -10.12 11.18 -4.81
CA GLY A 21 -10.91 12.37 -4.49
C GLY A 21 -10.19 13.69 -4.72
N LEU A 22 -9.18 13.75 -5.62
CA LEU A 22 -8.52 15.01 -5.95
C LEU A 22 -9.48 16.01 -6.62
N ASP A 23 -10.50 15.53 -7.34
CA ASP A 23 -11.59 16.32 -7.90
C ASP A 23 -12.41 17.09 -6.85
N LEU A 24 -12.41 16.63 -5.61
CA LEU A 24 -13.02 17.32 -4.46
C LEU A 24 -12.26 18.59 -4.06
N LEU A 25 -10.98 18.68 -4.41
CA LEU A 25 -10.16 19.87 -4.18
C LEU A 25 -10.32 20.88 -5.32
N ASN A 26 -10.43 20.37 -6.53
CA ASN A 26 -10.62 21.15 -7.75
C ASN A 26 -11.18 20.22 -8.83
N SER A 27 -12.32 20.57 -9.41
CA SER A 27 -13.03 19.79 -10.42
C SER A 27 -12.21 19.49 -11.70
N ASN A 28 -11.14 20.24 -11.94
CA ASN A 28 -10.22 20.00 -13.06
C ASN A 28 -9.14 18.92 -12.75
N LEU A 29 -9.09 18.42 -11.51
CA LEU A 29 -8.18 17.35 -11.12
C LEU A 29 -8.83 15.98 -11.36
N PRO A 30 -8.05 14.93 -11.60
CA PRO A 30 -8.59 13.58 -11.76
C PRO A 30 -9.20 13.08 -10.45
N LYS A 31 -10.27 12.30 -10.54
CA LYS A 31 -10.86 11.63 -9.37
C LYS A 31 -9.87 10.71 -8.69
N GLU A 32 -9.05 10.01 -9.47
CA GLU A 32 -8.04 9.08 -9.00
C GLU A 32 -6.68 9.39 -9.64
N LEU A 33 -5.62 9.37 -8.83
CA LEU A 33 -4.25 9.45 -9.30
C LEU A 33 -3.50 8.20 -8.88
N ILE A 34 -3.17 7.37 -9.88
CA ILE A 34 -2.47 6.09 -9.70
C ILE A 34 -0.96 6.36 -9.68
N LEU A 35 -0.28 5.88 -8.63
CA LEU A 35 1.17 6.05 -8.43
C LEU A 35 1.94 4.72 -8.55
N SER A 36 1.25 3.62 -8.81
CA SER A 36 1.78 2.26 -8.85
C SER A 36 1.36 1.53 -10.12
N ARG A 37 2.13 0.52 -10.50
CA ARG A 37 1.68 -0.50 -11.45
C ARG A 37 0.57 -1.35 -10.82
N GLU A 38 -0.27 -1.95 -11.65
CA GLU A 38 -1.31 -2.89 -11.23
C GLU A 38 -0.72 -4.19 -10.69
N LYS A 39 -1.47 -4.86 -9.81
CA LYS A 39 -1.06 -6.10 -9.12
C LYS A 39 -0.57 -7.20 -10.05
N ASP A 40 -1.18 -7.35 -11.25
CA ASP A 40 -0.79 -8.41 -12.19
C ASP A 40 0.62 -8.19 -12.74
N SER A 41 0.99 -6.93 -13.00
CA SER A 41 2.36 -6.56 -13.36
C SER A 41 3.35 -6.82 -12.23
N LEU A 42 2.96 -6.53 -10.97
CA LEU A 42 3.80 -6.79 -9.80
C LEU A 42 4.03 -8.30 -9.61
N ILE A 43 2.96 -9.12 -9.76
CA ILE A 43 3.04 -10.58 -9.68
C ILE A 43 3.93 -11.14 -10.80
N LYS A 44 3.81 -10.64 -12.03
CA LYS A 44 4.64 -11.07 -13.15
C LYS A 44 6.11 -10.84 -12.86
N ILE A 45 6.49 -9.61 -12.48
CA ILE A 45 7.87 -9.26 -12.15
C ILE A 45 8.39 -10.12 -10.98
N PHE A 46 7.57 -10.33 -9.95
CA PHE A 46 7.91 -11.16 -8.80
C PHE A 46 8.21 -12.59 -9.24
N LYS A 47 7.32 -13.23 -10.01
CA LYS A 47 7.48 -14.61 -10.47
C LYS A 47 8.70 -14.79 -11.38
N GLU A 48 9.01 -13.82 -12.23
CA GLU A 48 10.17 -13.85 -13.15
C GLU A 48 11.51 -13.62 -12.43
N SER A 49 11.52 -12.95 -11.29
CA SER A 49 12.77 -12.51 -10.65
C SER A 49 13.09 -13.22 -9.34
N VAL A 50 12.10 -13.74 -8.63
CA VAL A 50 12.31 -14.39 -7.34
C VAL A 50 12.52 -15.89 -7.54
N PRO A 51 13.56 -16.51 -6.95
CA PRO A 51 13.76 -17.97 -6.99
C PRO A 51 12.56 -18.75 -6.44
N VAL A 52 12.27 -19.91 -7.04
CA VAL A 52 11.09 -20.74 -6.71
C VAL A 52 11.04 -21.13 -5.24
N ASN A 53 12.21 -21.43 -4.63
CA ASN A 53 12.29 -21.77 -3.21
C ASN A 53 11.79 -20.63 -2.30
N LEU A 54 12.04 -19.36 -2.65
CA LEU A 54 11.52 -18.21 -1.92
C LEU A 54 10.05 -17.95 -2.26
N GLN A 55 9.64 -18.13 -3.54
CA GLN A 55 8.24 -18.01 -3.93
C GLN A 55 7.34 -18.95 -3.14
N ASN A 56 7.75 -20.19 -2.94
CA ASN A 56 6.97 -21.22 -2.21
C ASN A 56 6.75 -20.88 -0.74
N LYS A 57 7.59 -20.00 -0.16
CA LYS A 57 7.46 -19.48 1.20
C LYS A 57 6.52 -18.27 1.30
N CYS A 58 6.09 -17.70 0.17
CA CYS A 58 5.13 -16.62 0.13
C CYS A 58 3.72 -17.19 0.05
N LYS A 59 2.95 -17.04 1.11
CA LYS A 59 1.55 -17.51 1.17
C LYS A 59 0.63 -16.32 0.87
N TRP A 60 0.18 -16.24 -0.38
CA TRP A 60 -0.67 -15.14 -0.84
C TRP A 60 -2.05 -15.21 -0.18
N LEU A 61 -2.52 -14.11 0.37
CA LEU A 61 -3.81 -14.09 1.06
C LEU A 61 -4.98 -14.31 0.09
N SER A 62 -4.84 -13.89 -1.16
CA SER A 62 -5.89 -14.03 -2.18
C SER A 62 -6.30 -15.49 -2.49
N VAL A 63 -5.41 -16.46 -2.22
CA VAL A 63 -5.68 -17.88 -2.45
C VAL A 63 -6.04 -18.65 -1.17
N MET A 64 -6.08 -17.98 -0.03
CA MET A 64 -6.50 -18.61 1.24
C MET A 64 -8.02 -18.64 1.36
N ASP A 65 -8.53 -19.56 2.16
CA ASP A 65 -9.94 -19.59 2.51
C ASP A 65 -10.36 -18.38 3.36
N LYS A 66 -11.65 -18.01 3.27
CA LYS A 66 -12.20 -16.81 3.94
C LYS A 66 -11.95 -16.83 5.45
N LYS A 67 -12.01 -18.00 6.10
CA LYS A 67 -11.82 -18.13 7.55
C LYS A 67 -10.39 -17.77 7.96
N LYS A 68 -9.40 -18.23 7.21
CA LYS A 68 -7.98 -17.87 7.43
C LYS A 68 -7.73 -16.40 7.16
N GLN A 69 -8.29 -15.86 6.06
CA GLN A 69 -8.19 -14.43 5.75
C GLN A 69 -8.76 -13.57 6.89
N SER A 70 -9.97 -13.92 7.39
CA SER A 70 -10.61 -13.25 8.52
C SER A 70 -9.75 -13.28 9.78
N LEU A 71 -9.19 -14.43 10.13
CA LEU A 71 -8.31 -14.57 11.29
C LEU A 71 -7.05 -13.71 11.17
N ILE A 72 -6.40 -13.69 10.00
CA ILE A 72 -5.17 -12.92 9.76
C ILE A 72 -5.44 -11.43 9.84
N PHE A 73 -6.49 -10.94 9.18
CA PHE A 73 -6.82 -9.52 9.20
C PHE A 73 -7.55 -9.08 10.48
N GLY A 74 -8.21 -9.99 11.19
CA GLY A 74 -9.11 -9.68 12.29
C GLY A 74 -10.33 -8.88 11.81
N LEU A 75 -10.79 -9.17 10.58
CA LEU A 75 -11.91 -8.52 9.92
C LEU A 75 -12.87 -9.56 9.38
N GLU A 76 -14.15 -9.21 9.33
CA GLU A 76 -15.21 -10.09 8.84
C GLU A 76 -16.01 -9.42 7.73
N ASP A 77 -16.71 -10.24 6.95
CA ASP A 77 -17.68 -9.86 5.92
C ASP A 77 -17.24 -8.71 5.01
N ASP A 78 -17.98 -7.62 4.97
CA ASP A 78 -17.73 -6.49 4.08
C ASP A 78 -16.38 -5.81 4.34
N LYS A 79 -15.95 -5.74 5.61
CA LYS A 79 -14.64 -5.16 5.96
C LYS A 79 -13.49 -6.03 5.43
N LEU A 80 -13.62 -7.34 5.53
CA LEU A 80 -12.65 -8.27 4.96
C LEU A 80 -12.63 -8.18 3.43
N LYS A 81 -13.80 -8.15 2.78
CA LYS A 81 -13.91 -7.97 1.34
C LYS A 81 -13.22 -6.69 0.87
N MET A 82 -13.48 -5.57 1.53
CA MET A 82 -12.83 -4.28 1.23
C MET A 82 -11.31 -4.33 1.44
N ALA A 83 -10.82 -5.01 2.48
CA ALA A 83 -9.39 -5.15 2.76
C ALA A 83 -8.66 -6.02 1.73
N LEU A 84 -9.38 -6.93 1.05
CA LEU A 84 -8.87 -7.82 0.01
C LEU A 84 -9.05 -7.25 -1.41
N ASP A 85 -9.97 -6.31 -1.61
CA ASP A 85 -10.22 -5.64 -2.90
C ASP A 85 -9.11 -4.62 -3.20
N ARG A 86 -7.92 -5.16 -3.53
CA ARG A 86 -6.71 -4.39 -3.82
C ARG A 86 -6.35 -4.50 -5.30
N LYS A 87 -5.98 -3.38 -5.88
CA LYS A 87 -5.57 -3.27 -7.28
C LYS A 87 -4.05 -3.12 -7.45
N TYR A 88 -3.36 -2.57 -6.44
CA TYR A 88 -1.98 -2.11 -6.53
C TYR A 88 -1.05 -2.72 -5.48
N THR A 89 -1.59 -3.48 -4.53
CA THR A 89 -0.82 -4.15 -3.48
C THR A 89 -1.27 -5.59 -3.29
N ILE A 90 -0.33 -6.47 -2.92
CA ILE A 90 -0.62 -7.89 -2.78
C ILE A 90 -0.16 -8.36 -1.41
N PRO A 91 -1.10 -8.61 -0.48
CA PRO A 91 -0.78 -9.08 0.86
C PRO A 91 -0.42 -10.58 0.86
N PHE A 92 0.62 -10.93 1.62
CA PHE A 92 1.05 -12.31 1.83
C PHE A 92 1.70 -12.52 3.20
N LEU A 93 1.78 -13.77 3.65
CA LEU A 93 2.60 -14.20 4.76
C LEU A 93 3.90 -14.83 4.22
N PHE A 94 5.01 -14.61 4.92
CA PHE A 94 6.28 -15.22 4.56
C PHE A 94 6.71 -16.25 5.61
N GLU A 95 6.86 -17.50 5.20
CA GLU A 95 7.22 -18.65 6.05
C GLU A 95 8.72 -18.94 6.06
N GLY A 96 9.55 -18.02 5.59
CA GLY A 96 11.00 -18.14 5.63
C GLY A 96 11.62 -17.51 6.88
N ASN A 97 12.89 -17.80 7.10
CA ASN A 97 13.68 -17.18 8.16
C ASN A 97 14.09 -15.72 7.79
N LYS A 98 14.74 -15.03 8.74
CA LYS A 98 15.16 -13.63 8.58
C LYS A 98 16.15 -13.41 7.41
N SER A 99 17.06 -14.37 7.19
CA SER A 99 18.04 -14.28 6.08
C SER A 99 17.33 -14.36 4.72
N GLU A 100 16.43 -15.33 4.57
CA GLU A 100 15.63 -15.51 3.35
C GLU A 100 14.69 -14.33 3.08
N ARG A 101 14.14 -13.73 4.13
CA ARG A 101 13.34 -12.52 4.02
C ARG A 101 14.18 -11.33 3.53
N ASN A 102 15.41 -11.18 4.04
CA ASN A 102 16.32 -10.14 3.60
C ASN A 102 16.74 -10.36 2.14
N GLU A 103 16.98 -11.60 1.73
CA GLU A 103 17.28 -11.98 0.36
C GLU A 103 16.10 -11.61 -0.57
N LEU A 104 14.89 -12.04 -0.22
CA LEU A 104 13.67 -11.70 -0.95
C LEU A 104 13.52 -10.19 -1.11
N SER A 105 13.71 -9.44 -0.02
CA SER A 105 13.63 -7.97 -0.03
C SER A 105 14.64 -7.33 -0.98
N LYS A 106 15.89 -7.82 -1.02
CA LYS A 106 16.92 -7.35 -1.94
C LYS A 106 16.55 -7.63 -3.39
N ILE A 107 16.07 -8.85 -3.70
CA ILE A 107 15.69 -9.25 -5.05
C ILE A 107 14.57 -8.35 -5.58
N VAL A 108 13.48 -8.21 -4.83
CA VAL A 108 12.33 -7.39 -5.28
C VAL A 108 12.71 -5.91 -5.41
N LYS A 109 13.54 -5.39 -4.49
CA LYS A 109 14.04 -4.01 -4.55
C LYS A 109 14.83 -3.73 -5.82
N ASN A 110 15.67 -4.67 -6.25
CA ASN A 110 16.47 -4.54 -7.48
C ASN A 110 15.59 -4.54 -8.74
N LYS A 111 14.37 -5.04 -8.65
CA LYS A 111 13.36 -5.04 -9.74
C LYS A 111 12.37 -3.87 -9.65
N GLY A 112 12.64 -2.90 -8.79
CA GLY A 112 11.78 -1.74 -8.61
C GLY A 112 10.48 -2.03 -7.87
N LEU A 113 10.43 -3.13 -7.10
CA LEU A 113 9.36 -3.48 -6.19
C LEU A 113 9.76 -3.19 -4.74
N ALA A 114 8.82 -3.29 -3.82
CA ALA A 114 9.08 -3.17 -2.40
C ALA A 114 8.25 -4.19 -1.60
N LEU A 115 8.80 -4.61 -0.46
CA LEU A 115 8.07 -5.32 0.58
C LEU A 115 7.78 -4.31 1.69
N GLN A 116 6.51 -4.06 1.93
CA GLN A 116 6.06 -3.17 3.00
C GLN A 116 5.44 -4.00 4.13
N GLU A 117 6.00 -3.86 5.32
CA GLU A 117 5.49 -4.53 6.51
C GLU A 117 4.28 -3.79 7.05
N GLY A 118 3.13 -4.46 7.09
CA GLY A 118 1.99 -4.07 7.88
C GLY A 118 2.01 -4.79 9.23
N GLY A 119 1.11 -4.44 10.13
CA GLY A 119 1.06 -5.08 11.46
C GLY A 119 0.83 -6.59 11.43
N ARG A 120 0.24 -7.15 10.38
CA ARG A 120 -0.14 -8.58 10.30
C ARG A 120 0.34 -9.29 9.05
N VAL A 121 0.63 -8.56 7.97
CA VAL A 121 1.00 -9.11 6.67
C VAL A 121 2.11 -8.30 6.02
N ILE A 122 2.83 -8.91 5.09
CA ILE A 122 3.73 -8.21 4.19
C ILE A 122 2.95 -7.89 2.91
N ASN A 123 3.15 -6.70 2.37
CA ASN A 123 2.56 -6.30 1.11
C ASN A 123 3.65 -6.21 0.04
N LEU A 124 3.50 -6.95 -1.06
CA LEU A 124 4.25 -6.69 -2.27
C LEU A 124 3.66 -5.45 -2.94
N THR A 125 4.49 -4.47 -3.21
CA THR A 125 4.08 -3.18 -3.79
C THR A 125 5.06 -2.74 -4.85
N ASP A 126 4.67 -1.75 -5.63
CA ASP A 126 5.62 -0.96 -6.40
C ASP A 126 6.52 -0.12 -5.48
N LYS A 127 7.49 0.59 -6.02
CA LYS A 127 8.38 1.49 -5.26
C LYS A 127 7.66 2.79 -4.87
N VAL A 128 6.53 2.64 -4.22
CA VAL A 128 5.69 3.72 -3.65
C VAL A 128 5.61 3.56 -2.13
N ASN A 129 5.33 4.64 -1.42
CA ASN A 129 5.05 4.62 0.01
C ASN A 129 4.13 5.79 0.40
N LYS A 130 3.61 5.77 1.63
CA LYS A 130 2.71 6.81 2.15
C LYS A 130 3.32 8.21 2.10
N ALA A 131 4.62 8.35 2.36
CA ALA A 131 5.33 9.63 2.32
C ALA A 131 5.35 10.25 0.92
N LYS A 132 5.70 9.46 -0.09
CA LYS A 132 5.71 9.92 -1.49
C LYS A 132 4.31 10.33 -1.95
N ALA A 133 3.30 9.52 -1.63
CA ALA A 133 1.92 9.86 -1.96
C ALA A 133 1.47 11.14 -1.24
N LEU A 134 1.82 11.32 0.04
CA LEU A 134 1.55 12.55 0.78
C LEU A 134 2.23 13.77 0.13
N GLN A 135 3.50 13.66 -0.25
CA GLN A 135 4.20 14.74 -0.94
C GLN A 135 3.53 15.12 -2.27
N VAL A 136 3.10 14.14 -3.06
CA VAL A 136 2.35 14.37 -4.29
C VAL A 136 1.02 15.08 -3.97
N PHE A 137 0.28 14.58 -2.98
CA PHE A 137 -0.99 15.14 -2.57
C PHE A 137 -0.87 16.60 -2.07
N VAL A 138 0.12 16.87 -1.22
CA VAL A 138 0.38 18.22 -0.69
C VAL A 138 0.73 19.22 -1.80
N ARG A 139 1.39 18.78 -2.89
CA ARG A 139 1.65 19.66 -4.04
C ARG A 139 0.37 20.20 -4.68
N PHE A 140 -0.71 19.43 -4.72
CA PHE A 140 -1.99 19.90 -5.23
C PHE A 140 -2.60 20.98 -4.31
N PHE A 141 -2.49 20.83 -2.99
CA PHE A 141 -2.92 21.84 -2.03
C PHE A 141 -2.08 23.12 -2.14
N LYS A 142 -0.76 23.00 -2.20
CA LYS A 142 0.16 24.16 -2.26
C LYS A 142 -0.01 25.01 -3.53
N LYS A 143 -0.52 24.42 -4.62
CA LYS A 143 -0.85 25.19 -5.83
C LYS A 143 -1.97 26.20 -5.60
N ASN A 144 -2.92 25.89 -4.72
CA ASN A 144 -4.10 26.71 -4.45
C ASN A 144 -3.99 27.50 -3.13
N ASN A 145 -3.16 27.00 -2.17
CA ASN A 145 -3.00 27.58 -0.84
C ASN A 145 -1.51 27.60 -0.46
N LYS A 146 -0.95 28.81 -0.31
CA LYS A 146 0.50 28.98 -0.01
C LYS A 146 0.92 28.51 1.39
N ASN A 147 -0.01 28.48 2.36
CA ASN A 147 0.27 28.16 3.78
C ASN A 147 -0.32 26.80 4.18
N VAL A 148 0.17 25.72 3.58
CA VAL A 148 -0.22 24.37 3.94
C VAL A 148 0.83 23.79 4.91
N LYS A 149 0.40 23.46 6.13
CA LYS A 149 1.17 22.65 7.09
C LYS A 149 0.63 21.22 7.08
N THR A 150 1.50 20.25 7.29
CA THR A 150 1.14 18.85 7.35
C THR A 150 1.39 18.30 8.75
N ILE A 151 0.40 17.58 9.27
CA ILE A 151 0.53 16.82 10.52
C ILE A 151 0.37 15.34 10.16
N ALA A 152 1.31 14.50 10.54
CA ALA A 152 1.21 13.07 10.36
C ALA A 152 1.11 12.36 11.70
N VAL A 153 0.29 11.30 11.72
CA VAL A 153 0.16 10.37 12.85
C VAL A 153 0.30 8.96 12.29
N GLY A 154 1.03 8.11 12.98
CA GLY A 154 1.23 6.72 12.56
C GLY A 154 1.75 5.89 13.74
N ASP A 155 1.49 4.57 13.68
CA ASP A 155 1.84 3.61 14.74
C ASP A 155 2.72 2.46 14.23
N ASN A 156 3.02 2.44 12.93
CA ASN A 156 3.75 1.35 12.29
C ASN A 156 5.02 1.82 11.55
N TYR A 157 5.92 0.88 11.29
CA TYR A 157 7.18 1.15 10.56
C TYR A 157 6.97 1.75 9.17
N ASN A 158 5.88 1.39 8.47
CA ASN A 158 5.53 1.94 7.17
C ASN A 158 5.06 3.41 7.22
N ASP A 159 4.85 3.97 8.42
CA ASP A 159 4.49 5.37 8.63
C ASP A 159 5.71 6.27 8.90
N LEU A 160 6.88 5.69 9.24
CA LEU A 160 8.06 6.46 9.63
C LEU A 160 8.50 7.50 8.59
N ASP A 161 8.50 7.14 7.32
CA ASP A 161 8.87 8.07 6.25
C ASP A 161 7.87 9.23 6.15
N MET A 162 6.58 8.95 6.35
CA MET A 162 5.53 9.96 6.36
C MET A 162 5.68 10.91 7.56
N LEU A 163 5.94 10.36 8.75
CA LEU A 163 6.18 11.15 9.97
C LEU A 163 7.39 12.08 9.83
N LYS A 164 8.47 11.61 9.19
CA LYS A 164 9.69 12.41 8.95
C LYS A 164 9.51 13.52 7.90
N THR A 165 8.53 13.39 7.02
CA THR A 165 8.29 14.34 5.91
C THR A 165 7.21 15.36 6.22
N SER A 166 6.55 15.26 7.36
CA SER A 166 5.55 16.22 7.85
C SER A 166 6.23 17.39 8.56
N GLU A 167 5.67 18.58 8.40
CA GLU A 167 6.15 19.84 9.00
C GLU A 167 5.25 20.23 10.17
#